data_5323228dc230e4d3c69e39ddf4d3a789
#
_entry.id   5323228dc230e4d3c69e39ddf4d3a789
#
_cell.length_a   1.000
_cell.length_b   1.000
_cell.length_c   1.000
_cell.angle_alpha   90.00
_cell.angle_beta   90.00
_cell.angle_gamma   90.00
#
_symmetry.space_group_name_H-M   'P 1'
#
loop_
_entity.id
_entity.type
_entity.pdbx_description
1 polymer ?
#
loop_
_entity_poly.entity_id
_entity_poly.type
_entity_poly.pdbx_seq_one_letter_code
_entity_poly.pdbx_strand_id
1 'polypeptide(L)'
;MDKKNINNVKLGKDVKIFDFVNLYGCTIGDNTKVGTFVEIQKNAFIGRNCKISSHSFICEGVHIEDNVFVGHNVTFINDRIPRATNEDGGMQDESDW
;
A
#
# COMPACT_ATOMS: atom_id res chain seq x y z
N MET A 1 17.26 2.54 -15.21
CA MET A 1 15.97 1.85 -15.00
C MET A 1 15.50 2.08 -13.57
N ASP A 2 14.29 2.53 -13.42
CA ASP A 2 13.74 2.74 -12.08
C ASP A 2 13.39 1.40 -11.43
N LYS A 3 13.83 1.24 -10.21
CA LYS A 3 13.50 0.08 -9.38
C LYS A 3 12.30 0.35 -8.48
N LYS A 4 11.74 1.54 -8.56
CA LYS A 4 10.58 1.96 -7.76
C LYS A 4 9.50 2.44 -8.69
N ASN A 5 8.28 1.96 -8.48
CA ASN A 5 7.13 2.46 -9.18
C ASN A 5 6.31 3.31 -8.21
N ILE A 6 6.40 4.62 -8.34
CA ILE A 6 5.77 5.57 -7.42
C ILE A 6 4.99 6.58 -8.25
N ASN A 7 3.65 6.52 -8.16
CA ASN A 7 2.75 7.35 -8.96
C ASN A 7 1.70 8.02 -8.08
N ASN A 8 1.60 9.34 -8.17
CA ASN A 8 0.60 10.13 -7.44
C ASN A 8 0.62 9.86 -5.93
N VAL A 9 1.81 9.79 -5.36
CA VAL A 9 2.00 9.55 -3.94
C VAL A 9 2.35 10.86 -3.24
N LYS A 10 1.67 11.17 -2.15
CA LYS A 10 2.01 12.31 -1.31
C LYS A 10 2.98 11.82 -0.24
N LEU A 11 4.19 12.35 -0.28
CA LEU A 11 5.24 11.97 0.66
C LEU A 11 5.52 13.12 1.61
N GLY A 12 5.60 12.80 2.90
CA GLY A 12 6.07 13.73 3.91
C GLY A 12 7.59 13.90 3.84
N LYS A 13 8.16 14.51 4.87
CA LYS A 13 9.60 14.74 4.97
C LYS A 13 10.32 13.46 5.38
N ASP A 14 11.48 13.23 4.79
CA ASP A 14 12.39 12.17 5.19
C ASP A 14 11.78 10.77 5.13
N VAL A 15 10.84 10.57 4.21
CA VAL A 15 10.31 9.25 3.93
C VAL A 15 11.37 8.45 3.19
N LYS A 16 11.63 7.23 3.68
CA LYS A 16 12.62 6.35 3.06
C LYS A 16 11.90 5.19 2.40
N ILE A 17 12.12 5.04 1.11
CA ILE A 17 11.48 3.99 0.30
C ILE A 17 12.57 3.14 -0.33
N PHE A 18 12.55 1.85 -0.05
CA PHE A 18 13.49 0.91 -0.64
C PHE A 18 13.05 0.52 -2.05
N ASP A 19 13.88 -0.25 -2.75
CA ASP A 19 13.64 -0.60 -4.15
C ASP A 19 12.52 -1.64 -4.31
N PHE A 20 12.03 -1.77 -5.53
CA PHE A 20 11.04 -2.78 -5.95
C PHE A 20 9.71 -2.65 -5.23
N VAL A 21 9.23 -1.41 -5.12
CA VAL A 21 7.92 -1.11 -4.55
C VAL A 21 6.95 -0.71 -5.64
N ASN A 22 5.65 -0.86 -5.33
CA ASN A 22 4.58 -0.35 -6.18
C ASN A 22 3.65 0.50 -5.30
N LEU A 23 3.83 1.81 -5.37
CA LEU A 23 3.06 2.76 -4.57
C LEU A 23 2.28 3.67 -5.50
N TYR A 24 0.97 3.76 -5.31
CA TYR A 24 0.18 4.65 -6.14
C TYR A 24 -1.02 5.22 -5.40
N GLY A 25 -1.24 6.52 -5.57
CA GLY A 25 -2.41 7.21 -5.06
C GLY A 25 -2.53 7.25 -3.55
N CYS A 26 -1.48 6.97 -2.82
CA CYS A 26 -1.48 6.90 -1.37
C CYS A 26 -0.80 8.12 -0.75
N THR A 27 -0.88 8.22 0.58
CA THR A 27 -0.25 9.27 1.36
C THR A 27 0.62 8.61 2.43
N ILE A 28 1.87 9.06 2.55
CA ILE A 28 2.82 8.53 3.51
C ILE A 28 3.40 9.68 4.32
N GLY A 29 3.24 9.61 5.62
CA GLY A 29 3.66 10.68 6.54
C GLY A 29 5.16 10.72 6.80
N ASP A 30 5.58 11.74 7.54
CA ASP A 30 7.00 12.04 7.79
C ASP A 30 7.73 10.88 8.44
N ASN A 31 8.98 10.69 8.07
CA ASN A 31 9.92 9.72 8.66
C ASN A 31 9.50 8.26 8.53
N THR A 32 8.48 7.96 7.76
CA THR A 32 8.05 6.58 7.55
C THR A 32 9.01 5.86 6.63
N LYS A 33 9.25 4.59 6.91
CA LYS A 33 10.10 3.72 6.09
C LYS A 33 9.25 2.66 5.42
N VAL A 34 9.47 2.50 4.13
CA VAL A 34 8.76 1.49 3.33
C VAL A 34 9.79 0.50 2.80
N GLY A 35 9.68 -0.75 3.20
CA GLY A 35 10.61 -1.80 2.81
C GLY A 35 10.45 -2.24 1.38
N THR A 36 11.35 -3.10 0.95
CA THR A 36 11.35 -3.62 -0.43
C THR A 36 10.16 -4.56 -0.66
N PHE A 37 9.72 -4.65 -1.92
CA PHE A 37 8.60 -5.49 -2.33
C PHE A 37 7.30 -5.18 -1.60
N VAL A 38 7.06 -3.91 -1.31
CA VAL A 38 5.80 -3.44 -0.70
C VAL A 38 4.92 -2.85 -1.79
N GLU A 39 3.62 -3.16 -1.72
CA GLU A 39 2.62 -2.47 -2.53
C GLU A 39 1.67 -1.71 -1.62
N ILE A 40 1.44 -0.43 -1.95
CA ILE A 40 0.46 0.41 -1.26
C ILE A 40 -0.45 1.03 -2.30
N GLN A 41 -1.73 0.75 -2.20
CA GLN A 41 -2.71 1.14 -3.20
C GLN A 41 -3.31 2.51 -2.94
N LYS A 42 -4.10 2.98 -3.91
CA LYS A 42 -4.70 4.30 -3.87
C LYS A 42 -5.61 4.47 -2.64
N ASN A 43 -5.68 5.69 -2.17
CA ASN A 43 -6.50 6.07 -1.02
C ASN A 43 -6.08 5.37 0.28
N ALA A 44 -4.94 4.72 0.32
CA ALA A 44 -4.35 4.29 1.57
C ALA A 44 -3.63 5.46 2.22
N PHE A 45 -3.66 5.50 3.54
CA PHE A 45 -3.01 6.53 4.32
C PHE A 45 -2.09 5.88 5.35
N ILE A 46 -0.83 6.27 5.33
CA ILE A 46 0.17 5.83 6.30
C ILE A 46 0.61 7.06 7.07
N GLY A 47 0.50 7.00 8.38
CA GLY A 47 0.90 8.10 9.25
C GLY A 47 2.41 8.29 9.28
N ARG A 48 2.87 9.12 10.20
CA ARG A 48 4.30 9.40 10.38
C ARG A 48 4.94 8.39 11.32
N ASN A 49 6.25 8.27 11.21
CA ASN A 49 7.07 7.40 12.07
C ASN A 49 6.62 5.95 12.02
N CYS A 50 6.12 5.51 10.87
CA CYS A 50 5.73 4.12 10.66
C CYS A 50 6.87 3.34 10.03
N LYS A 51 6.81 2.03 10.16
CA LYS A 51 7.71 1.13 9.47
C LYS A 51 6.89 0.06 8.79
N ILE A 52 6.92 0.08 7.46
CA ILE A 52 6.22 -0.92 6.65
C ILE A 52 7.26 -1.90 6.16
N SER A 53 7.25 -3.10 6.72
CA SER A 53 8.30 -4.07 6.42
C SER A 53 8.05 -4.79 5.11
N SER A 54 9.10 -5.44 4.61
CA SER A 54 9.12 -6.01 3.26
C SER A 54 8.00 -7.03 3.01
N HIS A 55 7.59 -7.12 1.74
CA HIS A 55 6.58 -8.07 1.26
C HIS A 55 5.19 -7.83 1.85
N SER A 56 4.90 -6.63 2.31
CA SER A 56 3.58 -6.31 2.84
C SER A 56 2.70 -5.71 1.75
N PHE A 57 1.41 -5.97 1.85
CA PHE A 57 0.42 -5.45 0.93
C PHE A 57 -0.60 -4.61 1.69
N ILE A 58 -0.68 -3.34 1.33
CA ILE A 58 -1.63 -2.39 1.94
C ILE A 58 -2.61 -1.98 0.87
N CYS A 59 -3.82 -2.50 0.98
CA CYS A 59 -4.82 -2.34 -0.04
C CYS A 59 -5.54 -0.99 0.06
N GLU A 60 -6.34 -0.73 -0.96
CA GLU A 60 -7.08 0.52 -1.08
C GLU A 60 -7.91 0.81 0.15
N GLY A 61 -7.82 2.04 0.64
CA GLY A 61 -8.63 2.55 1.72
C GLY A 61 -8.12 2.25 3.13
N VAL A 62 -7.03 1.53 3.28
CA VAL A 62 -6.47 1.25 4.60
C VAL A 62 -5.89 2.52 5.20
N HIS A 63 -6.17 2.74 6.47
CA HIS A 63 -5.66 3.88 7.23
C HIS A 63 -4.78 3.36 8.37
N ILE A 64 -3.50 3.69 8.32
CA ILE A 64 -2.53 3.31 9.35
C ILE A 64 -2.12 4.59 10.08
N GLU A 65 -2.31 4.60 11.39
CA GLU A 65 -2.02 5.75 12.23
C GLU A 65 -0.52 5.91 12.45
N ASP A 66 -0.15 6.94 13.21
CA ASP A 66 1.27 7.22 13.50
C ASP A 66 1.90 6.14 14.37
N ASN A 67 3.21 5.97 14.23
CA ASN A 67 4.03 5.11 15.08
C ASN A 67 3.66 3.63 15.01
N VAL A 68 3.14 3.18 13.87
CA VAL A 68 2.73 1.78 13.68
C VAL A 68 3.85 0.99 13.01
N PHE A 69 4.09 -0.20 13.52
CA PHE A 69 4.99 -1.17 12.90
C PHE A 69 4.17 -2.23 12.18
N VAL A 70 4.35 -2.32 10.88
CA VAL A 70 3.76 -3.39 10.07
C VAL A 70 4.87 -4.40 9.77
N GLY A 71 4.70 -5.63 10.22
CA GLY A 71 5.71 -6.68 10.06
C GLY A 71 5.86 -7.14 8.62
N HIS A 72 6.79 -8.08 8.40
CA HIS A 72 6.98 -8.66 7.07
C HIS A 72 5.78 -9.53 6.67
N ASN A 73 5.47 -9.54 5.39
CA ASN A 73 4.41 -10.38 4.82
C ASN A 73 3.04 -10.14 5.45
N VAL A 74 2.77 -8.92 5.88
CA VAL A 74 1.43 -8.56 6.37
C VAL A 74 0.57 -8.18 5.17
N THR A 75 -0.61 -8.77 5.11
CA THR A 75 -1.55 -8.51 4.02
C THR A 75 -2.86 -7.98 4.59
N PHE A 76 -3.20 -6.75 4.21
CA PHE A 76 -4.53 -6.20 4.50
C PHE A 76 -5.47 -6.63 3.38
N ILE A 77 -6.72 -6.86 3.71
CA ILE A 77 -7.74 -7.20 2.73
C ILE A 77 -8.95 -6.28 2.91
N ASN A 78 -9.55 -5.91 1.79
CA ASN A 78 -10.73 -5.03 1.78
C ASN A 78 -11.92 -5.66 1.06
N ASP A 79 -11.87 -6.97 0.82
CA ASP A 79 -12.94 -7.71 0.16
C ASP A 79 -13.29 -8.92 1.01
N ARG A 80 -14.53 -8.98 1.45
CA ARG A 80 -15.00 -10.07 2.32
C ARG A 80 -15.16 -11.39 1.57
N ILE A 81 -15.46 -11.31 0.28
CA ILE A 81 -15.71 -12.48 -0.56
C ILE A 81 -14.90 -12.30 -1.84
N PRO A 82 -13.56 -12.47 -1.76
CA PRO A 82 -12.70 -12.24 -2.92
C PRO A 82 -13.02 -13.22 -4.05
N ARG A 83 -13.23 -12.67 -5.24
CA ARG A 83 -13.47 -13.43 -6.46
C ARG A 83 -12.77 -12.74 -7.61
N ALA A 84 -12.33 -13.53 -8.57
CA ALA A 84 -11.75 -12.95 -9.78
C ALA A 84 -12.81 -12.42 -10.72
N THR A 85 -13.99 -13.06 -10.73
CA THR A 85 -15.06 -12.72 -11.66
C THR A 85 -16.37 -12.47 -10.93
N ASN A 86 -17.20 -11.66 -11.55
CA ASN A 86 -18.59 -11.42 -11.13
C ASN A 86 -19.50 -12.57 -11.58
N GLU A 87 -20.75 -12.55 -11.13
CA GLU A 87 -21.73 -13.57 -11.50
C GLU A 87 -21.95 -13.68 -13.00
N ASP A 88 -21.77 -12.58 -13.71
CA ASP A 88 -21.91 -12.53 -15.17
C ASP A 88 -20.67 -13.04 -15.91
N GLY A 89 -19.63 -13.46 -15.19
CA GLY A 89 -18.40 -13.96 -15.79
C GLY A 89 -17.35 -12.90 -16.11
N GLY A 90 -17.67 -11.62 -15.92
CA GLY A 90 -16.70 -10.54 -16.12
C GLY A 90 -15.69 -10.48 -14.99
N MET A 91 -14.48 -10.04 -15.29
CA MET A 91 -13.45 -9.86 -14.27
C MET A 91 -13.86 -8.77 -13.30
N GLN A 92 -13.66 -9.01 -12.01
CA GLN A 92 -13.85 -7.98 -11.00
C GLN A 92 -12.74 -6.93 -11.09
N ASP A 93 -13.09 -5.71 -10.73
CA ASP A 93 -12.14 -4.62 -10.62
C ASP A 93 -12.39 -3.84 -9.33
N GLU A 94 -11.73 -2.71 -9.17
CA GLU A 94 -11.82 -1.92 -7.95
C GLU A 94 -13.22 -1.40 -7.62
N SER A 95 -14.15 -1.43 -8.57
CA SER A 95 -15.54 -1.04 -8.30
C SER A 95 -16.33 -2.14 -7.58
N ASP A 96 -15.78 -3.34 -7.48
CA ASP A 96 -16.48 -4.51 -6.93
C ASP A 96 -16.14 -4.79 -5.46
N TRP A 97 -15.22 -4.02 -4.90
CA TRP A 97 -14.85 -4.18 -3.48
C TRP A 97 -14.70 -2.87 -2.74
#